data_22f65c8164593bef63db9e57219f150a
#
_entry.id   22f65c8164593bef63db9e57219f150a
#
_cell.length_a   1.000
_cell.length_b   1.000
_cell.length_c   1.000
_cell.angle_alpha   90.00
_cell.angle_beta   90.00
_cell.angle_gamma   90.00
#
_symmetry.space_group_name_H-M   'P 1'
#
loop_
_entity.id
_entity.type
_entity.pdbx_description
1 polymer ?
#
loop_
_entity_poly.entity_id
_entity_poly.type
_entity_poly.pdbx_seq_one_letter_code
_entity_poly.pdbx_strand_id
1 'polypeptide(L)'
;DFSSGRGGDALDLVKDLFNLATRGTASFKVVQDYNEYLTNNKYVQNYTVRSQGRYQITDYEMRHWTNFDEKYWTGHKISSSQLQKYNVIPLDHYILTRETDLNRNYPLTIKTRYLYGYFKEDGTLYKVYQPKSKDNKFLKVRDYIQGSEQLSYDKSYLLIVSSLKDLLAINMLGINGIEAVAPDSENIMIPEVFIQNAFKKYKKVLVLFDNDEAGVECAKRYEKKYGLTCINFLLSKDVADA
;
A
#
# COMPACT_ATOMS: atom_id res chain seq x y z
N ASP A 1 -9.52 -18.16 33.83
CA ASP A 1 -9.88 -18.76 35.12
C ASP A 1 -10.21 -17.66 36.12
N PHE A 2 -11.49 -17.57 36.51
CA PHE A 2 -12.00 -16.55 37.45
C PHE A 2 -11.53 -16.75 38.87
N SER A 3 -11.05 -17.93 39.21
CA SER A 3 -10.61 -18.26 40.58
C SER A 3 -9.17 -17.80 40.84
N SER A 4 -8.33 -17.77 39.83
CA SER A 4 -6.91 -17.37 39.93
C SER A 4 -6.66 -15.89 39.59
N GLY A 5 -7.66 -15.16 39.08
CA GLY A 5 -7.51 -13.79 38.61
C GLY A 5 -6.59 -13.63 37.42
N ARG A 6 -6.17 -14.72 36.75
CA ARG A 6 -5.32 -14.69 35.58
C ARG A 6 -6.18 -14.64 34.30
N GLY A 7 -6.03 -13.58 33.54
CA GLY A 7 -6.60 -13.44 32.22
C GLY A 7 -5.55 -13.69 31.14
N GLY A 8 -5.97 -14.13 29.97
CA GLY A 8 -5.09 -14.36 28.83
C GLY A 8 -5.88 -14.91 27.64
N ASP A 9 -5.20 -15.02 26.49
CA ASP A 9 -5.74 -15.65 25.30
C ASP A 9 -5.36 -17.15 25.22
N ALA A 10 -5.71 -17.80 24.10
CA ALA A 10 -5.44 -19.23 23.88
C ALA A 10 -3.93 -19.58 23.95
N LEU A 11 -3.04 -18.68 23.57
CA LEU A 11 -1.59 -18.91 23.64
C LEU A 11 -1.08 -18.82 25.07
N ASP A 12 -1.63 -17.94 25.89
CA ASP A 12 -1.31 -17.87 27.32
C ASP A 12 -1.76 -19.15 28.02
N LEU A 13 -2.95 -19.68 27.67
CA LEU A 13 -3.42 -20.96 28.18
C LEU A 13 -2.48 -22.13 27.82
N VAL A 14 -2.06 -22.21 26.54
CA VAL A 14 -1.11 -23.25 26.07
C VAL A 14 0.23 -23.10 26.79
N LYS A 15 0.73 -21.88 26.95
CA LYS A 15 1.96 -21.59 27.69
C LYS A 15 1.89 -22.13 29.12
N ASP A 16 0.80 -21.85 29.82
CA ASP A 16 0.62 -22.27 31.23
C ASP A 16 0.40 -23.77 31.32
N LEU A 17 -0.42 -24.39 30.46
CA LEU A 17 -0.69 -25.83 30.48
C LEU A 17 0.58 -26.69 30.26
N PHE A 18 1.45 -26.22 29.36
CA PHE A 18 2.69 -26.94 29.01
C PHE A 18 3.94 -26.38 29.68
N ASN A 19 3.79 -25.45 30.61
CA ASN A 19 4.87 -24.80 31.35
C ASN A 19 5.98 -24.24 30.41
N LEU A 20 5.57 -23.54 29.38
CA LEU A 20 6.46 -22.99 28.34
C LEU A 20 7.00 -21.63 28.76
N ALA A 21 8.25 -21.34 28.38
CA ALA A 21 8.93 -20.11 28.81
C ALA A 21 8.33 -18.84 28.18
N THR A 22 7.88 -18.91 26.96
CA THR A 22 7.41 -17.73 26.17
C THR A 22 6.15 -18.04 25.34
N ARG A 23 5.45 -17.00 24.90
CA ARG A 23 4.34 -17.13 23.91
C ARG A 23 4.83 -17.65 22.56
N GLY A 24 6.07 -17.35 22.18
CA GLY A 24 6.68 -17.88 20.97
C GLY A 24 6.83 -19.40 21.01
N THR A 25 7.26 -19.96 22.15
CA THR A 25 7.33 -21.42 22.34
C THR A 25 5.95 -22.06 22.38
N ALA A 26 4.93 -21.37 22.91
CA ALA A 26 3.55 -21.83 22.87
C ALA A 26 3.00 -21.86 21.43
N SER A 27 3.24 -20.82 20.64
CA SER A 27 2.88 -20.81 19.21
C SER A 27 3.55 -21.95 18.44
N PHE A 28 4.85 -22.16 18.67
CA PHE A 28 5.59 -23.26 18.02
C PHE A 28 5.01 -24.62 18.36
N LYS A 29 4.70 -24.85 19.64
CA LYS A 29 4.06 -26.09 20.10
C LYS A 29 2.70 -26.32 19.44
N VAL A 30 1.84 -25.30 19.35
CA VAL A 30 0.53 -25.40 18.68
C VAL A 30 0.71 -25.80 17.21
N VAL A 31 1.66 -25.18 16.50
CA VAL A 31 1.95 -25.50 15.07
C VAL A 31 2.49 -26.94 14.94
N GLN A 32 3.37 -27.36 15.84
CA GLN A 32 3.94 -28.71 15.82
C GLN A 32 2.84 -29.76 16.08
N ASP A 33 2.04 -29.60 17.12
CA ASP A 33 0.96 -30.51 17.47
C ASP A 33 -0.10 -30.59 16.35
N TYR A 34 -0.41 -29.45 15.73
CA TYR A 34 -1.33 -29.40 14.59
C TYR A 34 -0.79 -30.13 13.36
N ASN A 35 0.49 -29.95 13.04
CA ASN A 35 1.13 -30.67 11.93
C ASN A 35 1.19 -32.18 12.20
N GLU A 36 1.49 -32.58 13.43
CA GLU A 36 1.47 -33.99 13.84
C GLU A 36 0.05 -34.58 13.73
N TYR A 37 -0.96 -33.84 14.18
CA TYR A 37 -2.37 -34.22 14.05
C TYR A 37 -2.77 -34.39 12.59
N LEU A 38 -2.37 -33.47 11.69
CA LEU A 38 -2.63 -33.57 10.25
C LEU A 38 -1.94 -34.78 9.60
N THR A 39 -0.72 -35.11 10.05
CA THR A 39 0.05 -36.24 9.53
C THR A 39 -0.57 -37.58 9.93
N ASN A 40 -1.07 -37.67 11.18
CA ASN A 40 -1.59 -38.89 11.75
C ASN A 40 -3.07 -39.17 11.40
N ASN A 41 -3.84 -38.12 11.07
CA ASN A 41 -5.26 -38.22 10.76
C ASN A 41 -5.53 -38.09 9.24
N LYS A 42 -5.52 -39.19 8.52
CA LYS A 42 -5.90 -39.26 7.07
C LYS A 42 -7.31 -38.76 6.75
N TYR A 43 -8.14 -38.50 7.75
CA TYR A 43 -9.52 -37.99 7.59
C TYR A 43 -9.66 -36.47 7.58
N VAL A 44 -8.58 -35.72 7.76
CA VAL A 44 -8.63 -34.24 7.80
C VAL A 44 -8.32 -33.61 6.43
N GLN A 45 -8.48 -34.35 5.34
CA GLN A 45 -8.26 -33.81 3.98
C GLN A 45 -9.26 -32.72 3.54
N ASN A 46 -10.24 -32.36 4.36
CA ASN A 46 -11.25 -31.34 4.03
C ASN A 46 -11.24 -30.10 4.94
N TYR A 47 -10.21 -29.91 5.76
CA TYR A 47 -9.98 -28.57 6.30
C TYR A 47 -9.25 -27.76 5.21
N THR A 48 -10.02 -27.22 4.29
CA THR A 48 -9.59 -26.04 3.57
C THR A 48 -9.11 -25.05 4.62
N VAL A 49 -7.81 -24.77 4.63
CA VAL A 49 -7.27 -23.57 5.29
C VAL A 49 -8.25 -22.47 4.92
N ARG A 50 -8.99 -21.93 5.90
CA ARG A 50 -9.93 -20.83 5.62
C ARG A 50 -9.12 -19.80 4.89
N SER A 51 -9.34 -19.68 3.59
CA SER A 51 -8.74 -18.63 2.81
C SER A 51 -9.02 -17.36 3.58
N GLN A 52 -7.99 -16.62 3.93
CA GLN A 52 -8.20 -15.32 4.55
C GLN A 52 -9.03 -14.55 3.52
N GLY A 53 -10.36 -14.46 3.76
CA GLY A 53 -11.28 -13.90 2.80
C GLY A 53 -10.75 -12.57 2.33
N ARG A 54 -10.72 -12.36 1.02
CA ARG A 54 -10.23 -11.11 0.43
C ARG A 54 -11.09 -9.97 0.92
N TYR A 55 -10.47 -8.99 1.56
CA TYR A 55 -11.13 -7.74 1.87
C TYR A 55 -11.26 -6.92 0.58
N GLN A 56 -12.46 -6.41 0.32
CA GLN A 56 -12.74 -5.55 -0.82
C GLN A 56 -13.43 -4.28 -0.33
N ILE A 57 -13.06 -3.14 -0.92
CA ILE A 57 -13.83 -1.91 -0.74
C ILE A 57 -15.04 -2.02 -1.65
N THR A 58 -16.22 -2.07 -1.04
CA THR A 58 -17.50 -2.23 -1.75
C THR A 58 -18.24 -0.93 -1.93
N ASP A 59 -17.97 0.06 -1.08
CA ASP A 59 -18.61 1.37 -1.16
C ASP A 59 -17.72 2.44 -0.48
N TYR A 60 -17.93 3.71 -0.81
CA TYR A 60 -17.26 4.85 -0.20
C TYR A 60 -18.10 6.11 -0.36
N GLU A 61 -17.93 7.06 0.55
CA GLU A 61 -18.55 8.39 0.47
C GLU A 61 -17.48 9.47 0.39
N MET A 62 -17.60 10.35 -0.59
CA MET A 62 -16.75 11.53 -0.74
C MET A 62 -17.22 12.64 0.20
N ARG A 63 -16.32 13.47 0.67
CA ARG A 63 -16.63 14.68 1.44
C ARG A 63 -15.95 15.91 0.88
N HIS A 64 -16.38 17.06 1.33
CA HIS A 64 -15.70 18.31 1.02
C HIS A 64 -14.32 18.40 1.70
N TRP A 65 -13.42 19.14 1.06
CA TRP A 65 -12.14 19.51 1.64
C TRP A 65 -12.36 20.33 2.93
N THR A 66 -11.49 20.11 3.89
CA THR A 66 -11.48 20.83 5.18
C THR A 66 -10.13 21.49 5.40
N ASN A 67 -10.07 22.47 6.30
CA ASN A 67 -8.81 23.11 6.70
C ASN A 67 -7.76 22.10 7.23
N PHE A 68 -8.19 20.96 7.76
CA PHE A 68 -7.27 19.89 8.19
C PHE A 68 -6.60 19.21 7.01
N ASP A 69 -7.33 18.97 5.93
CA ASP A 69 -6.80 18.37 4.72
C ASP A 69 -5.81 19.32 4.06
N GLU A 70 -6.18 20.58 3.91
CA GLU A 70 -5.30 21.61 3.36
C GLU A 70 -4.00 21.72 4.16
N LYS A 71 -4.11 21.79 5.49
CA LYS A 71 -2.94 21.86 6.37
C LYS A 71 -2.05 20.61 6.25
N TYR A 72 -2.65 19.43 6.11
CA TYR A 72 -1.92 18.19 5.93
C TYR A 72 -1.10 18.21 4.63
N TRP A 73 -1.73 18.48 3.51
CA TRP A 73 -1.07 18.44 2.20
C TRP A 73 -0.10 19.62 2.00
N THR A 74 -0.44 20.80 2.47
CA THR A 74 0.48 21.98 2.49
C THR A 74 1.73 21.70 3.32
N GLY A 75 1.60 20.95 4.42
CA GLY A 75 2.74 20.49 5.21
C GLY A 75 3.74 19.63 4.44
N HIS A 76 3.29 18.97 3.36
CA HIS A 76 4.13 18.27 2.39
C HIS A 76 4.41 19.09 1.13
N LYS A 77 4.19 20.40 1.16
CA LYS A 77 4.37 21.30 0.01
C LYS A 77 3.54 20.94 -1.23
N ILE A 78 2.44 20.21 -1.06
CA ILE A 78 1.54 19.78 -2.16
C ILE A 78 0.34 20.73 -2.21
N SER A 79 0.11 21.34 -3.38
CA SER A 79 -0.97 22.28 -3.59
C SER A 79 -2.32 21.61 -3.91
N SER A 80 -3.42 22.31 -3.64
CA SER A 80 -4.77 21.84 -3.99
C SER A 80 -4.95 21.63 -5.51
N SER A 81 -4.33 22.45 -6.34
CA SER A 81 -4.37 22.29 -7.79
C SER A 81 -3.73 20.99 -8.27
N GLN A 82 -2.67 20.55 -7.60
CA GLN A 82 -2.07 19.25 -7.89
C GLN A 82 -2.93 18.10 -7.44
N LEU A 83 -3.50 18.18 -6.24
CA LEU A 83 -4.42 17.16 -5.75
C LEU A 83 -5.61 16.99 -6.68
N GLN A 84 -6.14 18.11 -7.18
CA GLN A 84 -7.20 18.10 -8.18
C GLN A 84 -6.75 17.48 -9.51
N LYS A 85 -5.57 17.86 -10.03
CA LYS A 85 -5.01 17.31 -11.28
C LYS A 85 -4.85 15.78 -11.20
N TYR A 86 -4.50 15.25 -10.05
CA TYR A 86 -4.29 13.81 -9.84
C TYR A 86 -5.50 13.12 -9.18
N ASN A 87 -6.66 13.75 -9.20
CA ASN A 87 -7.92 13.22 -8.69
C ASN A 87 -7.80 12.61 -7.28
N VAL A 88 -7.11 13.35 -6.39
CA VAL A 88 -7.07 13.02 -4.96
C VAL A 88 -8.27 13.68 -4.30
N ILE A 89 -9.17 12.89 -3.73
CA ILE A 89 -10.43 13.36 -3.16
C ILE A 89 -10.56 12.87 -1.72
N PRO A 90 -10.92 13.76 -0.77
CA PRO A 90 -11.16 13.33 0.60
C PRO A 90 -12.42 12.47 0.70
N LEU A 91 -12.33 11.39 1.48
CA LEU A 91 -13.45 10.50 1.77
C LEU A 91 -13.95 10.72 3.19
N ASP A 92 -15.25 10.60 3.40
CA ASP A 92 -15.85 10.53 4.74
C ASP A 92 -15.61 9.15 5.36
N HIS A 93 -15.92 8.13 4.60
CA HIS A 93 -15.68 6.74 4.98
C HIS A 93 -15.57 5.82 3.75
N TYR A 94 -15.15 4.59 3.98
CA TYR A 94 -15.32 3.50 3.03
C TYR A 94 -15.84 2.24 3.74
N ILE A 95 -16.50 1.37 2.99
CA ILE A 95 -17.01 0.09 3.48
C ILE A 95 -16.09 -1.02 2.99
N LEU A 96 -15.52 -1.73 3.94
CA LEU A 96 -14.68 -2.88 3.71
C LEU A 96 -15.50 -4.15 3.94
N THR A 97 -15.68 -4.95 2.93
CA THR A 97 -16.40 -6.22 3.03
C THR A 97 -15.42 -7.38 2.93
N ARG A 98 -15.57 -8.33 3.83
CA ARG A 98 -14.84 -9.59 3.79
C ARG A 98 -15.72 -10.66 3.18
N GLU A 99 -15.30 -11.19 2.05
CA GLU A 99 -15.89 -12.39 1.46
C GLU A 99 -15.44 -13.61 2.27
N THR A 100 -16.40 -14.36 2.79
CA THR A 100 -16.14 -15.62 3.50
C THR A 100 -16.63 -16.78 2.64
N ASP A 101 -16.09 -17.99 2.87
CA ASP A 101 -16.47 -19.23 2.17
C ASP A 101 -17.97 -19.59 2.31
N LEU A 102 -18.69 -18.91 3.21
CA LEU A 102 -20.12 -19.10 3.45
C LEU A 102 -21.00 -18.04 2.74
N ASN A 103 -20.48 -17.29 1.79
CA ASN A 103 -21.16 -16.18 1.12
C ASN A 103 -21.81 -15.16 2.09
N ARG A 104 -21.26 -15.03 3.30
CA ARG A 104 -21.68 -14.03 4.28
C ARG A 104 -20.77 -12.83 4.19
N ASN A 105 -21.33 -11.70 3.79
CA ASN A 105 -20.63 -10.43 3.77
C ASN A 105 -20.72 -9.75 5.14
N TYR A 106 -19.57 -9.40 5.70
CA TYR A 106 -19.50 -8.61 6.93
C TYR A 106 -18.95 -7.23 6.58
N PRO A 107 -19.83 -6.24 6.35
CA PRO A 107 -19.40 -4.88 6.06
C PRO A 107 -18.81 -4.25 7.32
N LEU A 108 -17.66 -3.61 7.16
CA LEU A 108 -17.00 -2.81 8.19
C LEU A 108 -16.83 -1.39 7.66
N THR A 109 -17.46 -0.42 8.29
CA THR A 109 -17.28 0.99 7.94
C THR A 109 -16.03 1.52 8.58
N ILE A 110 -15.12 2.02 7.76
CA ILE A 110 -13.87 2.66 8.19
C ILE A 110 -13.99 4.16 7.98
N LYS A 111 -13.89 4.91 9.09
CA LYS A 111 -13.95 6.36 9.11
C LYS A 111 -12.76 6.93 9.86
N THR A 112 -12.00 7.78 9.22
CA THR A 112 -10.87 8.49 9.85
C THR A 112 -10.82 9.94 9.37
N ARG A 113 -10.22 10.84 10.18
CA ARG A 113 -10.10 12.26 9.83
C ARG A 113 -9.34 12.49 8.54
N TYR A 114 -8.23 11.77 8.34
CA TYR A 114 -7.38 11.87 7.16
C TYR A 114 -7.59 10.64 6.30
N LEU A 115 -8.51 10.75 5.36
CA LEU A 115 -8.90 9.67 4.47
C LEU A 115 -9.05 10.23 3.06
N TYR A 116 -8.30 9.66 2.11
CA TYR A 116 -8.26 10.13 0.73
C TYR A 116 -8.43 8.97 -0.24
N GLY A 117 -9.29 9.14 -1.22
CA GLY A 117 -9.39 8.27 -2.39
C GLY A 117 -8.51 8.81 -3.52
N TYR A 118 -7.81 7.92 -4.21
CA TYR A 118 -7.09 8.22 -5.43
C TYR A 118 -7.87 7.64 -6.60
N PHE A 119 -8.22 8.50 -7.55
CA PHE A 119 -9.11 8.16 -8.63
C PHE A 119 -8.43 8.30 -9.99
N LYS A 120 -8.83 7.48 -10.95
CA LYS A 120 -8.52 7.67 -12.36
C LYS A 120 -9.33 8.83 -12.92
N GLU A 121 -9.02 9.27 -14.16
CA GLU A 121 -9.79 10.30 -14.85
C GLU A 121 -11.25 9.91 -15.11
N ASP A 122 -11.52 8.59 -15.24
CA ASP A 122 -12.88 8.05 -15.40
C ASP A 122 -13.70 7.99 -14.09
N GLY A 123 -13.14 8.46 -12.97
CA GLY A 123 -13.77 8.42 -11.65
C GLY A 123 -13.62 7.08 -10.92
N THR A 124 -12.89 6.12 -11.46
CA THR A 124 -12.67 4.82 -10.80
C THR A 124 -11.69 4.95 -9.64
N LEU A 125 -12.11 4.59 -8.43
CA LEU A 125 -11.24 4.49 -7.26
C LEU A 125 -10.20 3.37 -7.46
N TYR A 126 -8.90 3.68 -7.39
CA TYR A 126 -7.85 2.67 -7.49
C TYR A 126 -7.08 2.44 -6.19
N LYS A 127 -7.06 3.43 -5.29
CA LYS A 127 -6.34 3.33 -4.02
C LYS A 127 -6.99 4.21 -2.94
N VAL A 128 -6.93 3.76 -1.69
CA VAL A 128 -7.28 4.57 -0.53
C VAL A 128 -6.02 4.85 0.29
N TYR A 129 -5.87 6.09 0.74
CA TYR A 129 -4.77 6.58 1.55
C TYR A 129 -5.25 7.09 2.90
N GLN A 130 -4.67 6.56 3.98
CA GLN A 130 -4.96 6.93 5.37
C GLN A 130 -3.64 7.19 6.12
N PRO A 131 -3.08 8.41 6.02
CA PRO A 131 -1.73 8.71 6.48
C PRO A 131 -1.47 8.46 7.96
N LYS A 132 -2.50 8.49 8.78
CA LYS A 132 -2.41 8.28 10.24
C LYS A 132 -2.73 6.85 10.69
N SER A 133 -3.07 5.96 9.77
CA SER A 133 -3.22 4.53 10.07
C SER A 133 -1.84 3.89 10.28
N LYS A 134 -1.73 3.06 11.33
CA LYS A 134 -0.48 2.33 11.63
C LYS A 134 -0.33 1.08 10.76
N ASP A 135 -1.43 0.37 10.54
CA ASP A 135 -1.39 -0.97 9.93
C ASP A 135 -1.75 -0.96 8.44
N ASN A 136 -2.65 -0.05 8.03
CA ASN A 136 -3.19 0.00 6.66
C ASN A 136 -3.11 1.42 6.10
N LYS A 137 -1.89 1.94 5.97
CA LYS A 137 -1.67 3.29 5.43
C LYS A 137 -2.19 3.43 4.01
N PHE A 138 -2.05 2.38 3.22
CA PHE A 138 -2.56 2.30 1.85
C PHE A 138 -3.41 1.03 1.66
N LEU A 139 -4.55 1.18 0.99
CA LEU A 139 -5.38 0.08 0.53
C LEU A 139 -5.50 0.14 -0.97
N LYS A 140 -4.97 -0.88 -1.63
CA LYS A 140 -5.09 -1.05 -3.06
C LYS A 140 -6.50 -1.55 -3.39
N VAL A 141 -7.12 -0.91 -4.36
CA VAL A 141 -8.44 -1.31 -4.90
C VAL A 141 -8.29 -1.94 -6.27
N ARG A 142 -7.44 -1.34 -7.13
CA ARG A 142 -7.18 -1.81 -8.50
C ARG A 142 -5.73 -1.56 -8.89
N ASP A 143 -5.25 -2.33 -9.87
CA ASP A 143 -3.95 -2.07 -10.49
C ASP A 143 -3.98 -0.76 -11.27
N TYR A 144 -2.99 0.09 -11.03
CA TYR A 144 -2.86 1.36 -11.72
C TYR A 144 -1.42 1.89 -11.65
N ILE A 145 -0.95 2.51 -12.71
CA ILE A 145 0.31 3.26 -12.71
C ILE A 145 -0.04 4.70 -12.35
N GLN A 146 0.26 5.10 -11.13
CA GLN A 146 -0.10 6.41 -10.59
C GLN A 146 0.53 7.52 -11.43
N GLY A 147 -0.29 8.46 -11.90
CA GLY A 147 0.14 9.57 -12.75
C GLY A 147 0.25 9.27 -14.22
N SER A 148 -0.04 8.05 -14.68
CA SER A 148 0.08 7.70 -16.11
C SER A 148 -0.88 8.46 -17.04
N GLU A 149 -2.06 8.79 -16.55
CA GLU A 149 -3.07 9.56 -17.31
C GLU A 149 -2.72 11.06 -17.40
N GLN A 150 -1.86 11.58 -16.53
CA GLN A 150 -1.44 12.98 -16.50
C GLN A 150 -0.14 13.25 -17.27
N LEU A 151 0.44 12.22 -17.91
CA LEU A 151 1.65 12.39 -18.72
C LEU A 151 1.35 13.18 -20.00
N SER A 152 2.11 14.22 -20.23
CA SER A 152 2.03 15.03 -21.46
C SER A 152 2.84 14.45 -22.62
N TYR A 153 3.86 13.64 -22.27
CA TYR A 153 4.84 13.06 -23.20
C TYR A 153 5.66 14.08 -24.00
N ASP A 154 5.69 15.32 -23.56
CA ASP A 154 6.48 16.41 -24.18
C ASP A 154 7.78 16.69 -23.42
N LYS A 155 8.03 15.96 -22.33
CA LYS A 155 9.21 16.07 -21.50
C LYS A 155 10.35 15.16 -21.96
N SER A 156 11.58 15.54 -21.57
CA SER A 156 12.76 14.74 -21.92
C SER A 156 12.98 13.53 -21.01
N TYR A 157 12.53 13.60 -19.77
CA TYR A 157 12.81 12.60 -18.74
C TYR A 157 11.54 12.14 -18.06
N LEU A 158 11.44 10.81 -17.85
CA LEU A 158 10.43 10.21 -17.00
C LEU A 158 11.08 9.70 -15.73
N LEU A 159 10.58 10.12 -14.57
CA LEU A 159 10.96 9.56 -13.29
C LEU A 159 9.94 8.51 -12.83
N ILE A 160 10.43 7.38 -12.36
CA ILE A 160 9.64 6.40 -11.62
C ILE A 160 9.96 6.60 -10.15
N VAL A 161 8.97 7.03 -9.37
CA VAL A 161 9.11 7.35 -7.94
C VAL A 161 8.35 6.35 -7.07
N SER A 162 8.56 6.36 -5.74
CA SER A 162 7.99 5.37 -4.82
C SER A 162 6.47 5.45 -4.69
N SER A 163 5.91 6.66 -4.69
CA SER A 163 4.48 6.87 -4.41
C SER A 163 3.89 8.07 -5.16
N LEU A 164 2.55 8.18 -5.14
CA LEU A 164 1.86 9.38 -5.65
C LEU A 164 2.30 10.64 -4.88
N LYS A 165 2.56 10.55 -3.59
CA LYS A 165 3.01 11.68 -2.78
C LYS A 165 4.34 12.23 -3.29
N ASP A 166 5.30 11.36 -3.61
CA ASP A 166 6.60 11.75 -4.16
C ASP A 166 6.48 12.32 -5.58
N LEU A 167 5.61 11.72 -6.39
CA LEU A 167 5.28 12.24 -7.71
C LEU A 167 4.73 13.68 -7.63
N LEU A 168 3.81 13.93 -6.71
CA LEU A 168 3.26 15.27 -6.48
C LEU A 168 4.33 16.25 -6.00
N ALA A 169 5.25 15.80 -5.12
CA ALA A 169 6.37 16.61 -4.65
C ALA A 169 7.35 16.95 -5.79
N ILE A 170 7.71 16.00 -6.63
CA ILE A 170 8.56 16.24 -7.82
C ILE A 170 7.93 17.29 -8.74
N ASN A 171 6.62 17.18 -8.99
CA ASN A 171 5.94 18.15 -9.83
C ASN A 171 5.91 19.57 -9.22
N MET A 172 5.92 19.68 -7.88
CA MET A 172 6.02 20.97 -7.20
C MET A 172 7.38 21.64 -7.37
N LEU A 173 8.45 20.85 -7.50
CA LEU A 173 9.77 21.41 -7.74
C LEU A 173 9.88 22.13 -9.09
N GLY A 174 8.91 21.93 -9.99
CA GLY A 174 8.83 22.63 -11.27
C GLY A 174 10.06 22.41 -12.16
N ILE A 175 10.73 21.26 -12.03
CA ILE A 175 11.93 20.94 -12.80
C ILE A 175 11.55 20.78 -14.27
N ASN A 176 12.06 21.68 -15.11
CA ASN A 176 11.79 21.65 -16.55
C ASN A 176 12.25 20.33 -17.18
N GLY A 177 11.39 19.79 -18.05
CA GLY A 177 11.73 18.61 -18.83
C GLY A 177 11.56 17.27 -18.10
N ILE A 178 10.96 17.25 -16.91
CA ILE A 178 10.69 16.05 -16.14
C ILE A 178 9.18 15.84 -15.95
N GLU A 179 8.73 14.61 -16.10
CA GLU A 179 7.43 14.12 -15.59
C GLU A 179 7.68 12.86 -14.75
N ALA A 180 6.69 12.49 -13.94
CA ALA A 180 6.85 11.37 -13.04
C ALA A 180 5.63 10.44 -13.05
N VAL A 181 5.89 9.15 -12.74
CA VAL A 181 4.88 8.13 -12.46
C VAL A 181 5.31 7.33 -11.23
N ALA A 182 4.36 6.66 -10.60
CA ALA A 182 4.67 5.75 -9.51
C ALA A 182 3.99 4.39 -9.72
N PRO A 183 4.62 3.27 -9.28
CA PRO A 183 3.95 1.98 -9.24
C PRO A 183 2.80 2.02 -8.22
N ASP A 184 1.93 1.06 -8.32
CA ASP A 184 0.82 0.93 -7.38
C ASP A 184 1.29 0.64 -5.95
N SER A 185 2.35 -0.15 -5.81
CA SER A 185 3.09 -0.33 -4.56
C SER A 185 4.56 -0.63 -4.86
N GLU A 186 5.45 -0.42 -3.90
CA GLU A 186 6.89 -0.69 -4.03
C GLU A 186 7.20 -2.15 -4.42
N ASN A 187 6.33 -3.09 -4.02
CA ASN A 187 6.51 -4.50 -4.36
C ASN A 187 6.06 -4.88 -5.77
N ILE A 188 5.32 -3.99 -6.46
CA ILE A 188 4.78 -4.24 -7.79
C ILE A 188 5.53 -3.39 -8.80
N MET A 189 6.20 -4.05 -9.74
CA MET A 189 6.89 -3.36 -10.82
C MET A 189 5.90 -2.84 -11.86
N ILE A 190 6.19 -1.67 -12.41
CA ILE A 190 5.47 -1.15 -13.57
C ILE A 190 5.59 -2.16 -14.73
N PRO A 191 4.50 -2.46 -15.44
CA PRO A 191 4.51 -3.43 -16.53
C PRO A 191 5.52 -3.08 -17.63
N GLU A 192 6.16 -4.11 -18.18
CA GLU A 192 7.19 -3.96 -19.22
C GLU A 192 6.71 -3.19 -20.43
N VAL A 193 5.47 -3.43 -20.86
CA VAL A 193 4.86 -2.70 -21.99
C VAL A 193 4.87 -1.19 -21.77
N PHE A 194 4.60 -0.73 -20.55
CA PHE A 194 4.67 0.70 -20.21
C PHE A 194 6.11 1.22 -20.30
N ILE A 195 7.08 0.49 -19.76
CA ILE A 195 8.50 0.86 -19.80
C ILE A 195 9.01 0.93 -21.24
N GLN A 196 8.69 -0.05 -22.08
CA GLN A 196 9.06 -0.06 -23.49
C GLN A 196 8.46 1.12 -24.28
N ASN A 197 7.23 1.50 -23.96
CA ASN A 197 6.61 2.68 -24.54
C ASN A 197 7.26 3.98 -24.02
N ALA A 198 7.65 4.02 -22.77
CA ALA A 198 8.36 5.16 -22.18
C ALA A 198 9.73 5.37 -22.86
N PHE A 199 10.49 4.31 -23.16
CA PHE A 199 11.76 4.43 -23.88
C PHE A 199 11.61 5.04 -25.29
N LYS A 200 10.45 4.88 -25.93
CA LYS A 200 10.19 5.50 -27.25
C LYS A 200 9.86 6.99 -27.17
N LYS A 201 9.38 7.44 -26.01
CA LYS A 201 8.85 8.81 -25.83
C LYS A 201 9.79 9.74 -25.06
N TYR A 202 10.62 9.19 -24.17
CA TYR A 202 11.54 9.96 -23.33
C TYR A 202 13.00 9.67 -23.70
N LYS A 203 13.84 10.69 -23.57
CA LYS A 203 15.30 10.52 -23.76
C LYS A 203 15.90 9.59 -22.72
N LYS A 204 15.38 9.63 -21.48
CA LYS A 204 15.76 8.73 -20.39
C LYS A 204 14.57 8.45 -19.49
N VAL A 205 14.52 7.22 -19.00
CA VAL A 205 13.65 6.78 -17.91
C VAL A 205 14.55 6.48 -16.72
N LEU A 206 14.26 7.09 -15.59
CA LEU A 206 15.08 7.06 -14.37
C LEU A 206 14.23 6.56 -13.20
N VAL A 207 14.86 5.96 -12.22
CA VAL A 207 14.22 5.48 -10.98
C VAL A 207 14.72 6.31 -9.82
N LEU A 208 13.80 6.83 -9.01
CA LEU A 208 14.08 7.59 -7.80
C LEU A 208 13.15 7.09 -6.69
N PHE A 209 13.61 6.10 -5.95
CA PHE A 209 12.86 5.51 -4.83
C PHE A 209 13.41 5.99 -3.49
N ASP A 210 12.67 5.68 -2.43
CA ASP A 210 13.05 6.00 -1.06
C ASP A 210 14.44 5.45 -0.73
N ASN A 211 15.17 6.20 0.08
CA ASN A 211 16.52 5.82 0.49
C ASN A 211 16.49 4.92 1.75
N ASP A 212 15.56 3.96 1.78
CA ASP A 212 15.53 2.88 2.75
C ASP A 212 15.81 1.53 2.08
N GLU A 213 15.91 0.48 2.88
CA GLU A 213 16.25 -0.86 2.38
C GLU A 213 15.28 -1.35 1.30
N ALA A 214 13.97 -1.13 1.49
CA ALA A 214 12.94 -1.55 0.55
C ALA A 214 13.02 -0.78 -0.78
N GLY A 215 13.19 0.55 -0.73
CA GLY A 215 13.33 1.39 -1.91
C GLY A 215 14.60 1.07 -2.71
N VAL A 216 15.73 0.87 -2.02
CA VAL A 216 17.00 0.47 -2.66
C VAL A 216 16.88 -0.89 -3.34
N GLU A 217 16.24 -1.88 -2.69
CA GLU A 217 16.02 -3.19 -3.29
C GLU A 217 15.10 -3.10 -4.50
N CYS A 218 14.03 -2.30 -4.40
CA CYS A 218 13.12 -2.08 -5.51
C CYS A 218 13.83 -1.41 -6.70
N ALA A 219 14.65 -0.38 -6.47
CA ALA A 219 15.43 0.27 -7.50
C ALA A 219 16.36 -0.72 -8.22
N LYS A 220 17.07 -1.58 -7.49
CA LYS A 220 17.91 -2.65 -8.08
C LYS A 220 17.11 -3.61 -8.94
N ARG A 221 15.85 -3.90 -8.61
CA ARG A 221 14.99 -4.75 -9.47
C ARG A 221 14.69 -4.08 -10.82
N TYR A 222 14.43 -2.77 -10.82
CA TYR A 222 14.24 -2.00 -12.06
C TYR A 222 15.52 -1.91 -12.90
N GLU A 223 16.68 -1.69 -12.27
CA GLU A 223 17.99 -1.73 -12.94
C GLU A 223 18.23 -3.09 -13.58
N LYS A 224 18.10 -4.17 -12.81
CA LYS A 224 18.33 -5.55 -13.29
C LYS A 224 17.39 -5.96 -14.40
N LYS A 225 16.10 -5.61 -14.31
CA LYS A 225 15.08 -6.09 -15.25
C LYS A 225 14.99 -5.23 -16.52
N TYR A 226 15.14 -3.93 -16.38
CA TYR A 226 14.88 -2.98 -17.46
C TYR A 226 16.11 -2.16 -17.86
N GLY A 227 17.24 -2.30 -17.16
CA GLY A 227 18.44 -1.50 -17.41
C GLY A 227 18.30 -0.02 -17.05
N LEU A 228 17.38 0.33 -16.15
CA LEU A 228 17.11 1.71 -15.77
C LEU A 228 18.20 2.26 -14.86
N THR A 229 18.53 3.53 -15.03
CA THR A 229 19.43 4.23 -14.11
C THR A 229 18.70 4.60 -12.84
N CYS A 230 19.21 4.17 -11.70
CA CYS A 230 18.71 4.53 -10.39
C CYS A 230 19.40 5.79 -9.87
N ILE A 231 18.61 6.75 -9.39
CA ILE A 231 19.10 7.98 -8.75
C ILE A 231 18.88 7.84 -7.25
N ASN A 232 19.86 8.17 -6.44
CA ASN A 232 19.72 8.21 -4.99
C ASN A 232 19.51 9.65 -4.52
N PHE A 233 18.52 9.85 -3.67
CA PHE A 233 18.29 11.14 -3.04
C PHE A 233 19.06 11.20 -1.71
N LEU A 234 20.11 12.04 -1.66
CA LEU A 234 21.05 12.04 -0.54
C LEU A 234 20.62 12.87 0.67
N LEU A 235 19.57 13.69 0.56
CA LEU A 235 19.22 14.70 1.57
C LEU A 235 18.15 14.27 2.58
N SER A 236 17.30 13.31 2.25
CA SER A 236 16.21 12.82 3.11
C SER A 236 15.86 11.37 2.80
N LYS A 237 14.95 10.78 3.59
CA LYS A 237 14.46 9.43 3.36
C LYS A 237 13.67 9.34 2.05
N ASP A 238 12.77 10.28 1.81
CA ASP A 238 11.95 10.37 0.61
C ASP A 238 11.90 11.82 0.06
N VAL A 239 11.41 11.97 -1.18
CA VAL A 239 11.36 13.27 -1.86
C VAL A 239 10.32 14.20 -1.26
N ALA A 240 9.23 13.66 -0.76
CA ALA A 240 8.14 14.46 -0.21
C ALA A 240 8.42 14.99 1.20
N ASP A 241 9.42 14.46 1.88
CA ASP A 241 9.86 14.89 3.21
C ASP A 241 11.12 15.81 3.16
N ALA A 242 11.67 16.08 1.94
CA ALA A 242 12.76 17.03 1.69
C ALA A 242 12.23 18.44 1.49
#